data_daeb2bbfc7bc534d20180b574557b081
#
_entry.id   daeb2bbfc7bc534d20180b574557b081
#
_cell.length_a   1.000
_cell.length_b   1.000
_cell.length_c   1.000
_cell.angle_alpha   90.00
_cell.angle_beta   90.00
_cell.angle_gamma   90.00
#
_symmetry.space_group_name_H-M   'P 1'
#
loop_
_entity.id
_entity.type
_entity.pdbx_description
1 polymer ?
#
loop_
_entity_poly.entity_id
_entity_poly.type
_entity_poly.pdbx_seq_one_letter_code
_entity_poly.pdbx_strand_id
1 'polypeptide(L)'
;QIMGIKKYIDTYKTSTLICGVEPKGSPLLTRGKAGPHKIQGIGANFVPKILDPDVLDAVEDVSDEDAVECARNLAKEEGIFVGISSGAAIQAAKNLASHGEKGNIVVILPDGGMKYLSTELCGE
;
A
#
# COMPACT_ATOMS: atom_id res chain seq x y z
N GLN A 1 8.46 -8.31 2.08
CA GLN A 1 8.13 -7.36 3.15
C GLN A 1 7.11 -7.97 4.11
N ILE A 2 5.89 -8.27 3.67
CA ILE A 2 4.79 -8.79 4.51
C ILE A 2 5.21 -10.03 5.30
N MET A 3 5.80 -11.03 4.64
CA MET A 3 6.20 -12.28 5.30
C MET A 3 7.33 -12.09 6.32
N GLY A 4 8.22 -11.13 6.11
CA GLY A 4 9.24 -10.77 7.09
C GLY A 4 8.65 -10.11 8.34
N ILE A 5 7.69 -9.21 8.14
CA ILE A 5 6.93 -8.58 9.23
C ILE A 5 6.16 -9.64 10.02
N LYS A 6 5.47 -10.54 9.32
CA LYS A 6 4.73 -11.64 9.98
C LYS A 6 5.65 -12.52 10.81
N LYS A 7 6.82 -12.86 10.31
CA LYS A 7 7.81 -13.63 11.06
C LYS A 7 8.23 -12.94 12.35
N TYR A 8 8.44 -11.61 12.31
CA TYR A 8 8.73 -10.83 13.51
C TYR A 8 7.57 -10.87 14.52
N ILE A 9 6.35 -10.61 14.05
CA ILE A 9 5.13 -10.63 14.87
C ILE A 9 4.97 -11.98 15.58
N ASP A 10 5.13 -13.08 14.84
CA ASP A 10 5.02 -14.43 15.40
C ASP A 10 6.13 -14.74 16.42
N THR A 11 7.37 -14.31 16.11
CA THR A 11 8.54 -14.53 16.98
C THR A 11 8.40 -13.81 18.32
N TYR A 12 7.95 -12.56 18.30
CA TYR A 12 7.81 -11.73 19.49
C TYR A 12 6.40 -11.70 20.07
N LYS A 13 5.47 -12.48 19.49
CA LYS A 13 4.07 -12.64 19.95
C LYS A 13 3.35 -11.31 20.15
N THR A 14 3.57 -10.34 19.25
CA THR A 14 2.85 -9.07 19.26
C THR A 14 1.44 -9.24 18.73
N SER A 15 0.51 -8.37 19.14
CA SER A 15 -0.87 -8.33 18.64
C SER A 15 -1.06 -7.46 17.39
N THR A 16 0.03 -7.16 16.71
CA THR A 16 0.01 -6.30 15.52
C THR A 16 -0.73 -6.96 14.36
N LEU A 17 -1.70 -6.25 13.78
CA LEU A 17 -2.43 -6.68 12.60
C LEU A 17 -1.67 -6.27 11.32
N ILE A 18 -1.81 -7.06 10.27
CA ILE A 18 -1.20 -6.81 8.97
C ILE A 18 -2.30 -6.52 7.95
N CYS A 19 -2.25 -5.32 7.38
CA CYS A 19 -3.08 -4.94 6.25
C CYS A 19 -2.26 -4.93 4.96
N GLY A 20 -2.68 -5.72 3.97
CA GLY A 20 -2.13 -5.66 2.62
C GLY A 20 -2.78 -4.54 1.81
N VAL A 21 -2.05 -4.01 0.84
CA VAL A 21 -2.56 -3.00 -0.09
C VAL A 21 -2.41 -3.51 -1.51
N GLU A 22 -3.48 -3.43 -2.28
CA GLU A 22 -3.48 -3.80 -3.70
C GLU A 22 -4.12 -2.72 -4.57
N PRO A 23 -3.79 -2.67 -5.88
CA PRO A 23 -4.47 -1.77 -6.80
C PRO A 23 -5.94 -2.16 -6.99
N LYS A 24 -6.83 -1.18 -6.96
CA LYS A 24 -8.25 -1.40 -7.25
C LYS A 24 -8.48 -1.94 -8.66
N GLY A 25 -7.61 -1.58 -9.61
CA GLY A 25 -7.64 -2.10 -10.97
C GLY A 25 -7.15 -3.55 -11.09
N SER A 26 -6.46 -4.08 -10.08
CA SER A 26 -5.97 -5.46 -10.03
C SER A 26 -6.23 -6.08 -8.65
N PRO A 27 -7.50 -6.28 -8.27
CA PRO A 27 -7.88 -6.72 -6.92
C PRO A 27 -7.74 -8.25 -6.78
N LEU A 28 -6.54 -8.75 -6.99
CA LEU A 28 -6.26 -10.20 -7.03
C LEU A 28 -6.50 -10.87 -5.68
N LEU A 29 -6.10 -10.23 -4.58
CA LEU A 29 -6.23 -10.78 -3.23
C LEU A 29 -7.68 -10.70 -2.72
N THR A 30 -8.41 -9.63 -3.05
CA THR A 30 -9.79 -9.43 -2.59
C THR A 30 -10.83 -10.08 -3.50
N ARG A 31 -10.62 -10.07 -4.82
CA ARG A 31 -11.63 -10.53 -5.80
C ARG A 31 -11.14 -11.61 -6.76
N GLY A 32 -9.89 -12.07 -6.64
CA GLY A 32 -9.31 -13.12 -7.49
C GLY A 32 -9.11 -12.68 -8.95
N LYS A 33 -9.10 -11.40 -9.26
CA LYS A 33 -8.97 -10.86 -10.62
C LYS A 33 -7.74 -9.97 -10.74
N ALA A 34 -6.85 -10.30 -11.66
CA ALA A 34 -5.76 -9.42 -12.08
C ALA A 34 -6.24 -8.47 -13.19
N GLY A 35 -5.66 -7.28 -13.26
CA GLY A 35 -5.98 -6.29 -14.28
C GLY A 35 -4.91 -5.21 -14.39
N PRO A 36 -5.06 -4.28 -15.35
CA PRO A 36 -4.12 -3.18 -15.52
C PRO A 36 -4.25 -2.13 -14.41
N HIS A 37 -3.12 -1.59 -13.98
CA HIS A 37 -3.04 -0.48 -13.04
C HIS A 37 -1.73 0.30 -13.23
N LYS A 38 -1.65 1.49 -12.64
CA LYS A 38 -0.50 2.39 -12.75
C LYS A 38 0.33 2.52 -11.48
N ILE A 39 0.05 1.74 -10.44
CA ILE A 39 0.78 1.79 -9.17
C ILE A 39 2.02 0.88 -9.27
N GLN A 40 3.15 1.45 -9.67
CA GLN A 40 4.40 0.70 -9.79
C GLN A 40 4.85 0.17 -8.42
N GLY A 41 5.32 -1.09 -8.41
CA GLY A 41 5.87 -1.75 -7.22
C GLY A 41 4.89 -2.63 -6.45
N ILE A 42 3.60 -2.55 -6.76
CA ILE A 42 2.57 -3.45 -6.23
C ILE A 42 1.72 -4.02 -7.36
N GLY A 43 0.82 -4.94 -7.05
CA GLY A 43 -0.10 -5.51 -8.04
C GLY A 43 0.60 -6.26 -9.15
N ALA A 44 1.40 -7.26 -8.82
CA ALA A 44 2.19 -8.05 -9.79
C ALA A 44 1.35 -8.94 -10.71
N ASN A 45 0.02 -8.93 -10.59
CA ASN A 45 -0.94 -9.75 -11.34
C ASN A 45 -0.82 -11.26 -11.09
N PHE A 46 -0.08 -11.64 -10.05
CA PHE A 46 -0.02 -13.01 -9.53
C PHE A 46 0.24 -12.96 -8.02
N VAL A 47 -0.13 -14.02 -7.32
CA VAL A 47 0.24 -14.16 -5.90
C VAL A 47 1.66 -14.72 -5.84
N PRO A 48 2.64 -13.98 -5.32
CA PRO A 48 4.01 -14.49 -5.19
C PRO A 48 4.05 -15.77 -4.37
N LYS A 49 4.87 -16.73 -4.77
CA LYS A 49 4.99 -18.01 -4.05
C LYS A 49 5.39 -17.87 -2.59
N ILE A 50 6.12 -16.80 -2.26
CA ILE A 50 6.52 -16.50 -0.89
C ILE A 50 5.39 -15.93 -0.04
N LEU A 51 4.34 -15.37 -0.66
CA LEU A 51 3.22 -14.78 0.07
C LEU A 51 2.21 -15.87 0.45
N ASP A 52 1.94 -15.97 1.74
CA ASP A 52 0.78 -16.67 2.25
C ASP A 52 -0.34 -15.63 2.49
N PRO A 53 -1.41 -15.62 1.69
CA PRO A 53 -2.50 -14.64 1.86
C PRO A 53 -3.20 -14.72 3.21
N ASP A 54 -3.17 -15.89 3.87
CA ASP A 54 -3.83 -16.11 5.17
C ASP A 54 -3.17 -15.33 6.32
N VAL A 55 -1.96 -14.79 6.12
CA VAL A 55 -1.30 -13.94 7.12
C VAL A 55 -1.85 -12.51 7.15
N LEU A 56 -2.64 -12.12 6.14
CA LEU A 56 -3.24 -10.79 6.06
C LEU A 56 -4.52 -10.74 6.89
N ASP A 57 -4.59 -9.80 7.81
CA ASP A 57 -5.79 -9.55 8.63
C ASP A 57 -6.81 -8.71 7.86
N ALA A 58 -6.35 -7.88 6.93
CA ALA A 58 -7.17 -7.10 6.04
C ALA A 58 -6.43 -6.83 4.72
N VAL A 59 -7.16 -6.49 3.68
CA VAL A 59 -6.62 -6.02 2.40
C VAL A 59 -7.44 -4.81 1.97
N GLU A 60 -6.74 -3.69 1.74
CA GLU A 60 -7.33 -2.46 1.19
C GLU A 60 -6.98 -2.34 -0.29
N ASP A 61 -7.97 -2.02 -1.11
CA ASP A 61 -7.75 -1.68 -2.50
C ASP A 61 -7.71 -0.16 -2.69
N VAL A 62 -6.80 0.32 -3.51
CA VAL A 62 -6.58 1.76 -3.76
C VAL A 62 -6.57 2.01 -5.26
N SER A 63 -7.30 3.05 -5.71
CA SER A 63 -7.28 3.45 -7.12
C SER A 63 -5.95 4.12 -7.50
N ASP A 64 -5.64 4.13 -8.80
CA ASP A 64 -4.46 4.82 -9.31
C ASP A 64 -4.50 6.32 -8.97
N GLU A 65 -5.66 6.94 -9.13
CA GLU A 65 -5.89 8.36 -8.89
C GLU A 65 -5.67 8.71 -7.40
N ASP A 66 -6.25 7.94 -6.49
CA ASP A 66 -6.11 8.16 -5.06
C ASP A 66 -4.66 7.98 -4.60
N ALA A 67 -3.94 7.00 -5.16
CA ALA A 67 -2.54 6.77 -4.85
C ALA A 67 -1.67 7.97 -5.25
N VAL A 68 -1.85 8.48 -6.47
CA VAL A 68 -1.11 9.65 -6.98
C VAL A 68 -1.46 10.91 -6.17
N GLU A 69 -2.74 11.17 -5.95
CA GLU A 69 -3.19 12.33 -5.18
C GLU A 69 -2.66 12.29 -3.75
N CYS A 70 -2.71 11.14 -3.10
CA CYS A 70 -2.22 10.98 -1.74
C CYS A 70 -0.70 11.21 -1.65
N ALA A 71 0.08 10.71 -2.61
CA ALA A 71 1.52 10.96 -2.68
C ALA A 71 1.83 12.45 -2.89
N ARG A 72 1.08 13.14 -3.75
CA ARG A 72 1.20 14.59 -3.97
C ARG A 72 0.88 15.39 -2.71
N ASN A 73 -0.20 15.04 -2.02
CA ASN A 73 -0.63 15.73 -0.81
C ASN A 73 0.39 15.54 0.32
N LEU A 74 0.96 14.35 0.46
CA LEU A 74 2.01 14.08 1.43
C LEU A 74 3.24 14.98 1.20
N ALA A 75 3.63 15.17 -0.06
CA ALA A 75 4.72 16.07 -0.41
C ALA A 75 4.40 17.54 -0.08
N LYS A 76 3.17 17.99 -0.39
CA LYS A 76 2.74 19.37 -0.18
C LYS A 76 2.52 19.73 1.29
N GLU A 77 1.90 18.84 2.04
CA GLU A 77 1.45 19.11 3.41
C GLU A 77 2.52 18.75 4.44
N GLU A 78 3.25 17.65 4.22
CA GLU A 78 4.21 17.12 5.18
C GLU A 78 5.68 17.23 4.72
N GLY A 79 5.91 17.66 3.47
CA GLY A 79 7.26 17.75 2.91
C GLY A 79 7.92 16.39 2.65
N ILE A 80 7.13 15.30 2.59
CA ILE A 80 7.62 13.94 2.38
C ILE A 80 7.36 13.54 0.93
N PHE A 81 8.42 13.51 0.13
CA PHE A 81 8.35 13.18 -1.30
C PHE A 81 8.59 11.70 -1.54
N VAL A 82 7.52 10.98 -1.86
CA VAL A 82 7.47 9.50 -1.97
C VAL A 82 6.93 9.04 -3.30
N GLY A 83 7.12 7.76 -3.60
CA GLY A 83 6.57 7.13 -4.79
C GLY A 83 5.07 6.87 -4.72
N ILE A 84 4.49 6.47 -5.86
CA ILE A 84 3.05 6.25 -6.00
C ILE A 84 2.56 5.11 -5.10
N SER A 85 3.33 4.02 -4.97
CA SER A 85 2.98 2.91 -4.07
C SER A 85 2.95 3.32 -2.60
N SER A 86 3.79 4.27 -2.21
CA SER A 86 3.75 4.88 -0.87
C SER A 86 2.46 5.69 -0.67
N GLY A 87 2.02 6.42 -1.71
CA GLY A 87 0.73 7.10 -1.72
C GLY A 87 -0.43 6.13 -1.54
N ALA A 88 -0.39 4.98 -2.21
CA ALA A 88 -1.37 3.92 -2.03
C ALA A 88 -1.40 3.40 -0.58
N ALA A 89 -0.23 3.17 0.02
CA ALA A 89 -0.14 2.71 1.40
C ALA A 89 -0.71 3.72 2.40
N ILE A 90 -0.43 5.02 2.22
CA ILE A 90 -1.01 6.09 3.05
C ILE A 90 -2.52 6.17 2.86
N GLN A 91 -3.02 6.06 1.62
CA GLN A 91 -4.46 6.07 1.36
C GLN A 91 -5.16 4.89 2.04
N ALA A 92 -4.57 3.70 2.00
CA ALA A 92 -5.09 2.55 2.72
C ALA A 92 -5.16 2.80 4.24
N ALA A 93 -4.13 3.42 4.83
CA ALA A 93 -4.14 3.80 6.23
C ALA A 93 -5.25 4.82 6.57
N LYS A 94 -5.48 5.81 5.69
CA LYS A 94 -6.60 6.74 5.83
C LYS A 94 -7.96 6.02 5.79
N ASN A 95 -8.12 5.05 4.90
CA ASN A 95 -9.33 4.25 4.81
C ASN A 95 -9.58 3.45 6.09
N LEU A 96 -8.55 2.79 6.62
CA LEU A 96 -8.66 2.07 7.90
C LEU A 96 -9.05 2.99 9.04
N ALA A 97 -8.42 4.15 9.16
CA ALA A 97 -8.76 5.13 10.19
C ALA A 97 -10.20 5.63 10.06
N SER A 98 -10.67 5.88 8.83
CA SER A 98 -12.06 6.32 8.58
C SER A 98 -13.09 5.23 8.86
N HIS A 99 -12.72 3.95 8.78
CA HIS A 99 -13.56 2.80 9.14
C HIS A 99 -13.55 2.48 10.65
N GLY A 100 -12.94 3.34 11.47
CA GLY A 100 -12.96 3.22 12.92
C GLY A 100 -11.79 2.46 13.54
N GLU A 101 -10.78 2.08 12.78
CA GLU A 101 -9.56 1.50 13.32
C GLU A 101 -8.84 2.52 14.21
N LYS A 102 -8.47 2.08 15.41
CA LYS A 102 -7.83 2.92 16.44
C LYS A 102 -6.46 2.37 16.80
N GLY A 103 -5.63 3.24 17.36
CA GLY A 103 -4.28 2.92 17.78
C GLY A 103 -3.24 3.43 16.78
N ASN A 104 -2.05 2.85 16.84
CA ASN A 104 -0.96 3.23 15.96
C ASN A 104 -1.04 2.48 14.63
N ILE A 105 -1.08 3.24 13.53
CA ILE A 105 -1.01 2.69 12.18
C ILE A 105 0.39 2.99 11.63
N VAL A 106 1.19 1.95 11.42
CA VAL A 106 2.52 2.08 10.83
C VAL A 106 2.43 1.82 9.34
N VAL A 107 2.92 2.75 8.54
CA VAL A 107 2.93 2.66 7.09
C VAL A 107 4.37 2.62 6.58
N ILE A 108 4.67 1.65 5.73
CA ILE A 108 5.98 1.57 5.08
C ILE A 108 5.92 2.31 3.76
N LEU A 109 6.83 3.26 3.59
CA LEU A 109 7.01 4.05 2.36
C LEU A 109 8.23 3.50 1.64
N PRO A 110 8.03 2.58 0.65
CA PRO A 110 9.15 1.75 0.15
C PRO A 110 10.15 2.50 -0.71
N ASP A 111 9.78 3.63 -1.32
CA ASP A 111 10.70 4.43 -2.12
C ASP A 111 10.38 5.92 -2.10
N GLY A 112 11.36 6.73 -2.51
CA GLY A 112 11.22 8.17 -2.70
C GLY A 112 10.57 8.54 -4.03
N GLY A 113 10.13 9.79 -4.16
CA GLY A 113 9.44 10.31 -5.33
C GLY A 113 10.35 10.64 -6.52
N MET A 114 11.67 10.70 -6.33
CA MET A 114 12.63 11.15 -7.36
C MET A 114 12.57 10.32 -8.65
N LYS A 115 12.30 9.03 -8.56
CA LYS A 115 12.16 8.14 -9.74
C LYS A 115 10.94 8.43 -10.59
N TYR A 116 9.99 9.21 -10.08
CA TYR A 116 8.69 9.45 -10.68
C TYR A 116 8.52 10.87 -11.22
N LEU A 117 9.62 11.66 -11.31
CA LEU A 117 9.59 13.05 -11.80
C LEU A 117 9.01 13.19 -13.21
N SER A 118 9.19 12.17 -14.06
CA SER A 118 8.66 12.14 -15.43
C SER A 118 7.30 11.45 -15.55
N THR A 119 6.67 11.10 -14.44
CA THR A 119 5.36 10.43 -14.40
C THR A 119 4.25 11.38 -13.98
N GLU A 120 3.00 10.88 -14.01
CA GLU A 120 1.82 11.64 -13.52
C GLU A 120 1.96 12.10 -12.06
N LEU A 121 2.87 11.54 -11.26
CA LEU A 121 3.10 12.01 -9.89
C LEU A 121 3.50 13.48 -9.85
N CYS A 122 4.34 13.93 -10.79
CA CYS A 122 4.85 15.29 -10.89
C CYS A 122 4.29 16.06 -12.08
N GLY A 123 3.58 15.39 -13.00
CA GLY A 123 2.89 16.00 -14.14
C GLY A 123 1.65 16.79 -13.69
N GLU A 124 1.28 17.75 -14.51
CA GLU A 124 0.02 18.49 -14.34
C GLU A 124 -1.20 17.62 -14.68
#